data_afcd0ae8da4cbc0a4250e8374526ce6e
#
_entry.id   afcd0ae8da4cbc0a4250e8374526ce6e
#
_cell.length_a   1.000
_cell.length_b   1.000
_cell.length_c   1.000
_cell.angle_alpha   90.00
_cell.angle_beta   90.00
_cell.angle_gamma   90.00
#
_symmetry.space_group_name_H-M   'P 1'
#
loop_
_entity.id
_entity.type
_entity.pdbx_description
1 polymer ?
#
loop_
_entity_poly.entity_id
_entity_poly.type
_entity_poly.pdbx_seq_one_letter_code
_entity_poly.pdbx_strand_id
1 'polypeptide(L)'
;MSKFAVQLWSMRDIAEKDLLRAIDVAGEMGWDGVEFAGFFDIPAQKVKEHLQKWNLTPISSHVKFPLLWEHLDEVLAYHKELGVQYIICPNAADWSDMQKTVEMLDEIRKKVEDAGFAFLYHNHNHEFVPVEGVRPVDLIAEKGLLMDVFWAWVAGTDVVKYICDRGETIRFLHVKDGNLKKDTPRGGKACALGRGLVPLEKILQAARRIGIDDWFIYENDDSENSAEQARASLELLHSLDIR
;
A
#
# COMPACT_ATOMS: atom_id res chain seq x y z
N MET A 1 16.22 12.22 -4.26
CA MET A 1 15.02 12.53 -3.48
C MET A 1 14.02 11.42 -3.71
N SER A 2 13.38 10.96 -2.64
CA SER A 2 12.32 9.98 -2.73
C SER A 2 11.10 10.57 -3.44
N LYS A 3 10.27 9.72 -4.06
CA LYS A 3 8.97 10.11 -4.60
C LYS A 3 7.87 9.74 -3.61
N PHE A 4 6.82 10.54 -3.58
CA PHE A 4 5.70 10.35 -2.67
C PHE A 4 4.42 10.08 -3.44
N ALA A 5 3.72 9.02 -3.04
CA ALA A 5 2.42 8.68 -3.60
C ALA A 5 1.34 8.61 -2.53
N VAL A 6 0.10 8.74 -2.96
CA VAL A 6 -1.06 8.54 -2.10
C VAL A 6 -1.83 7.31 -2.55
N GLN A 7 -2.11 6.41 -1.57
CA GLN A 7 -3.10 5.35 -1.77
C GLN A 7 -4.49 5.98 -1.75
N LEU A 8 -5.25 5.83 -2.84
CA LEU A 8 -6.55 6.51 -3.01
C LEU A 8 -7.64 6.01 -2.05
N TRP A 9 -7.44 4.87 -1.39
CA TRP A 9 -8.26 4.46 -0.24
C TRP A 9 -8.25 5.49 0.89
N SER A 10 -7.16 6.21 1.06
CA SER A 10 -7.04 7.30 2.03
C SER A 10 -8.00 8.45 1.73
N MET A 11 -8.43 8.58 0.48
CA MET A 11 -9.37 9.61 0.00
C MET A 11 -10.67 8.98 -0.52
N ARG A 12 -11.10 7.83 0.03
CA ARG A 12 -12.28 7.09 -0.45
C ARG A 12 -13.58 7.86 -0.33
N ASP A 13 -13.69 8.79 0.60
CA ASP A 13 -14.84 9.71 0.73
C ASP A 13 -15.03 10.60 -0.52
N ILE A 14 -13.97 10.82 -1.29
CA ILE A 14 -13.97 11.48 -2.59
C ILE A 14 -14.03 10.43 -3.71
N ALA A 15 -13.14 9.42 -3.67
CA ALA A 15 -12.96 8.46 -4.73
C ALA A 15 -14.20 7.59 -5.01
N GLU A 16 -14.96 7.22 -3.99
CA GLU A 16 -16.22 6.46 -4.14
C GLU A 16 -17.32 7.27 -4.83
N LYS A 17 -17.26 8.59 -4.77
CA LYS A 17 -18.21 9.48 -5.45
C LYS A 17 -17.71 9.86 -6.84
N ASP A 18 -16.42 10.11 -6.96
CA ASP A 18 -15.75 10.53 -8.19
C ASP A 18 -14.25 10.24 -8.10
N LEU A 19 -13.84 9.08 -8.66
CA LEU A 19 -12.42 8.69 -8.69
C LEU A 19 -11.57 9.70 -9.47
N LEU A 20 -12.10 10.26 -10.57
CA LEU A 20 -11.34 11.21 -11.39
C LEU A 20 -11.08 12.49 -10.59
N ARG A 21 -12.03 12.92 -9.75
CA ARG A 21 -11.83 14.05 -8.82
C ARG A 21 -10.79 13.72 -7.75
N ALA A 22 -10.76 12.50 -7.22
CA ALA A 22 -9.74 12.10 -6.25
C ALA A 22 -8.32 12.16 -6.87
N ILE A 23 -8.16 11.74 -8.12
CA ILE A 23 -6.91 11.85 -8.87
C ILE A 23 -6.54 13.33 -9.07
N ASP A 24 -7.49 14.17 -9.47
CA ASP A 24 -7.24 15.61 -9.63
C ASP A 24 -6.81 16.25 -8.30
N VAL A 25 -7.44 15.90 -7.18
CA VAL A 25 -7.08 16.39 -5.85
C VAL A 25 -5.66 15.97 -5.46
N ALA A 26 -5.27 14.73 -5.77
CA ALA A 26 -3.89 14.27 -5.56
C ALA A 26 -2.88 15.11 -6.37
N GLY A 27 -3.19 15.37 -7.65
CA GLY A 27 -2.36 16.23 -8.50
C GLY A 27 -2.28 17.68 -8.04
N GLU A 28 -3.42 18.27 -7.64
CA GLU A 28 -3.49 19.64 -7.07
C GLU A 28 -2.66 19.78 -5.78
N MET A 29 -2.48 18.70 -5.02
CA MET A 29 -1.64 18.69 -3.83
C MET A 29 -0.15 18.57 -4.13
N GLY A 30 0.22 18.07 -5.31
CA GLY A 30 1.61 17.86 -5.71
C GLY A 30 2.17 16.48 -5.35
N TRP A 31 1.34 15.44 -5.22
CA TRP A 31 1.82 14.07 -5.16
C TRP A 31 2.52 13.68 -6.45
N ASP A 32 3.56 12.82 -6.38
CA ASP A 32 4.26 12.31 -7.56
C ASP A 32 3.55 11.14 -8.22
N GLY A 33 2.71 10.44 -7.46
CA GLY A 33 1.99 9.27 -7.96
C GLY A 33 0.80 8.88 -7.10
N VAL A 34 0.08 7.87 -7.59
CA VAL A 34 -1.09 7.30 -6.91
C VAL A 34 -1.01 5.78 -6.90
N GLU A 35 -1.56 5.20 -5.86
CA GLU A 35 -1.90 3.78 -5.77
C GLU A 35 -3.41 3.64 -5.75
N PHE A 36 -3.94 2.68 -6.50
CA PHE A 36 -5.38 2.49 -6.65
C PHE A 36 -5.93 1.46 -5.65
N ALA A 37 -7.21 1.62 -5.30
CA ALA A 37 -8.00 0.67 -4.50
C ALA A 37 -9.35 0.35 -5.16
N GLY A 38 -9.34 0.23 -6.49
CA GLY A 38 -10.51 0.02 -7.33
C GLY A 38 -10.74 1.16 -8.32
N PHE A 39 -11.58 0.91 -9.33
CA PHE A 39 -11.76 1.83 -10.45
C PHE A 39 -13.22 2.25 -10.70
N PHE A 40 -14.18 1.71 -9.95
CA PHE A 40 -15.61 2.09 -9.98
C PHE A 40 -16.19 2.11 -11.40
N ASP A 41 -15.87 1.10 -12.21
CA ASP A 41 -16.29 0.93 -13.62
C ASP A 41 -15.87 2.08 -14.56
N ILE A 42 -14.93 2.92 -14.15
CA ILE A 42 -14.41 3.99 -15.01
C ILE A 42 -13.43 3.40 -16.03
N PRO A 43 -13.58 3.69 -17.33
CA PRO A 43 -12.66 3.21 -18.36
C PRO A 43 -11.21 3.67 -18.10
N ALA A 44 -10.24 2.78 -18.31
CA ALA A 44 -8.81 3.04 -18.07
C ALA A 44 -8.31 4.29 -18.81
N GLN A 45 -8.81 4.54 -20.03
CA GLN A 45 -8.46 5.73 -20.80
C GLN A 45 -8.81 7.04 -20.08
N LYS A 46 -9.97 7.12 -19.42
CA LYS A 46 -10.36 8.31 -18.65
C LYS A 46 -9.48 8.51 -17.43
N VAL A 47 -9.15 7.45 -16.72
CA VAL A 47 -8.21 7.49 -15.58
C VAL A 47 -6.85 7.99 -16.06
N LYS A 48 -6.37 7.47 -17.19
CA LYS A 48 -5.09 7.85 -17.80
C LYS A 48 -5.02 9.32 -18.19
N GLU A 49 -6.10 9.90 -18.73
CA GLU A 49 -6.20 11.32 -19.07
C GLU A 49 -5.99 12.22 -17.84
N HIS A 50 -6.60 11.86 -16.70
CA HIS A 50 -6.44 12.60 -15.44
C HIS A 50 -5.04 12.45 -14.85
N LEU A 51 -4.45 11.26 -14.91
CA LEU A 51 -3.06 11.04 -14.49
C LEU A 51 -2.08 11.89 -15.32
N GLN A 52 -2.26 11.90 -16.64
CA GLN A 52 -1.42 12.69 -17.56
C GLN A 52 -1.55 14.19 -17.32
N LYS A 53 -2.77 14.69 -17.07
CA LYS A 53 -3.02 16.10 -16.75
C LYS A 53 -2.16 16.61 -15.60
N TRP A 54 -1.89 15.76 -14.59
CA TRP A 54 -1.15 16.10 -13.40
C TRP A 54 0.27 15.50 -13.35
N ASN A 55 0.68 14.79 -14.40
CA ASN A 55 1.94 14.04 -14.43
C ASN A 55 2.07 13.05 -13.24
N LEU A 56 0.97 12.43 -12.83
CA LEU A 56 0.94 11.44 -11.77
C LEU A 56 1.35 10.06 -12.30
N THR A 57 2.23 9.38 -11.58
CA THR A 57 2.61 7.99 -11.88
C THR A 57 1.59 7.02 -11.28
N PRO A 58 0.96 6.13 -12.08
CA PRO A 58 0.15 5.01 -11.55
C PRO A 58 1.08 3.90 -11.08
N ILE A 59 1.47 3.91 -9.79
CA ILE A 59 2.51 3.01 -9.29
C ILE A 59 1.99 1.59 -9.19
N SER A 60 0.89 1.42 -8.49
CA SER A 60 0.38 0.15 -8.02
C SER A 60 -1.14 0.18 -7.86
N SER A 61 -1.71 -0.99 -7.72
CA SER A 61 -3.15 -1.14 -7.48
C SER A 61 -3.43 -2.29 -6.53
N HIS A 62 -4.19 -2.01 -5.47
CA HIS A 62 -4.78 -3.02 -4.62
C HIS A 62 -5.92 -3.73 -5.34
N VAL A 63 -5.77 -5.03 -5.50
CA VAL A 63 -6.79 -5.90 -6.10
C VAL A 63 -7.17 -6.98 -5.11
N LYS A 64 -8.46 -7.04 -4.77
CA LYS A 64 -8.98 -8.02 -3.80
C LYS A 64 -8.70 -9.44 -4.26
N PHE A 65 -8.36 -10.33 -3.32
CA PHE A 65 -8.02 -11.73 -3.60
C PHE A 65 -9.04 -12.47 -4.50
N PRO A 66 -10.37 -12.36 -4.30
CA PRO A 66 -11.32 -13.02 -5.21
C PRO A 66 -11.20 -12.58 -6.66
N LEU A 67 -10.92 -11.28 -6.92
CA LEU A 67 -10.72 -10.78 -8.29
C LEU A 67 -9.42 -11.32 -8.90
N LEU A 68 -8.37 -11.42 -8.10
CA LEU A 68 -7.10 -12.02 -8.54
C LEU A 68 -7.23 -13.51 -8.82
N TRP A 69 -8.13 -14.21 -8.12
CA TRP A 69 -8.32 -15.63 -8.28
C TRP A 69 -9.26 -15.99 -9.43
N GLU A 70 -10.36 -15.26 -9.57
CA GLU A 70 -11.47 -15.59 -10.47
C GLU A 70 -11.47 -14.79 -11.77
N HIS A 71 -10.92 -13.55 -11.77
CA HIS A 71 -11.01 -12.57 -12.87
C HIS A 71 -9.66 -11.96 -13.26
N LEU A 72 -8.56 -12.71 -13.10
CA LEU A 72 -7.21 -12.18 -13.27
C LEU A 72 -6.97 -11.58 -14.66
N ASP A 73 -7.42 -12.22 -15.73
CA ASP A 73 -7.18 -11.75 -17.10
C ASP A 73 -7.81 -10.38 -17.37
N GLU A 74 -9.02 -10.15 -16.86
CA GLU A 74 -9.71 -8.85 -16.96
C GLU A 74 -8.98 -7.78 -16.16
N VAL A 75 -8.54 -8.13 -14.94
CA VAL A 75 -7.72 -7.27 -14.09
C VAL A 75 -6.45 -6.86 -14.81
N LEU A 76 -5.69 -7.82 -15.33
CA LEU A 76 -4.40 -7.54 -15.98
C LEU A 76 -4.58 -6.70 -17.27
N ALA A 77 -5.63 -6.98 -18.06
CA ALA A 77 -5.92 -6.20 -19.26
C ALA A 77 -6.15 -4.71 -18.95
N TYR A 78 -6.97 -4.42 -17.94
CA TYR A 78 -7.24 -3.05 -17.49
C TYR A 78 -5.98 -2.35 -16.97
N HIS A 79 -5.21 -3.02 -16.12
CA HIS A 79 -4.00 -2.45 -15.53
C HIS A 79 -2.90 -2.22 -16.57
N LYS A 80 -2.82 -3.07 -17.60
CA LYS A 80 -1.91 -2.90 -18.73
C LYS A 80 -2.23 -1.65 -19.55
N GLU A 81 -3.50 -1.40 -19.84
CA GLU A 81 -3.95 -0.19 -20.53
C GLU A 81 -3.61 1.07 -19.73
N LEU A 82 -3.77 1.01 -18.40
CA LEU A 82 -3.47 2.11 -17.50
C LEU A 82 -1.96 2.36 -17.31
N GLY A 83 -1.13 1.34 -17.48
CA GLY A 83 0.32 1.43 -17.29
C GLY A 83 0.79 1.23 -15.85
N VAL A 84 -0.04 0.61 -14.99
CA VAL A 84 0.34 0.20 -13.64
C VAL A 84 1.42 -0.88 -13.71
N GLN A 85 2.41 -0.84 -12.82
CA GLN A 85 3.51 -1.79 -12.79
C GLN A 85 3.35 -2.90 -11.74
N TYR A 86 2.70 -2.59 -10.61
CA TYR A 86 2.60 -3.49 -9.47
C TYR A 86 1.14 -3.82 -9.15
N ILE A 87 0.85 -5.10 -9.10
CA ILE A 87 -0.43 -5.64 -8.61
C ILE A 87 -0.26 -6.04 -7.16
N ILE A 88 -1.08 -5.48 -6.29
CA ILE A 88 -0.99 -5.67 -4.85
C ILE A 88 -2.18 -6.50 -4.37
N CYS A 89 -1.92 -7.61 -3.67
CA CYS A 89 -2.94 -8.31 -2.90
C CYS A 89 -3.01 -7.72 -1.49
N PRO A 90 -4.10 -7.01 -1.10
CA PRO A 90 -4.17 -6.34 0.20
C PRO A 90 -4.58 -7.27 1.34
N ASN A 91 -5.07 -8.47 1.03
CA ASN A 91 -5.45 -9.48 2.02
C ASN A 91 -5.64 -10.84 1.35
N ALA A 92 -5.15 -11.88 1.96
CA ALA A 92 -5.47 -13.26 1.57
C ALA A 92 -6.84 -13.69 2.12
N ALA A 93 -7.38 -14.76 1.55
CA ALA A 93 -8.71 -15.24 1.91
C ALA A 93 -8.77 -15.81 3.33
N ASP A 94 -7.77 -16.61 3.72
CA ASP A 94 -7.80 -17.36 4.99
C ASP A 94 -6.39 -17.80 5.41
N TRP A 95 -6.00 -17.46 6.63
CA TRP A 95 -4.73 -17.91 7.22
C TRP A 95 -4.88 -19.15 8.11
N SER A 96 -6.08 -19.71 8.27
CA SER A 96 -6.27 -20.97 9.00
C SER A 96 -5.66 -22.17 8.25
N ASP A 97 -5.62 -22.12 6.91
CA ASP A 97 -4.85 -23.03 6.06
C ASP A 97 -3.72 -22.25 5.37
N MET A 98 -2.66 -22.01 6.13
CA MET A 98 -1.54 -21.17 5.70
C MET A 98 -0.82 -21.71 4.47
N GLN A 99 -0.61 -23.05 4.39
CA GLN A 99 0.06 -23.67 3.26
C GLN A 99 -0.74 -23.44 1.97
N LYS A 100 -2.03 -23.74 1.99
CA LYS A 100 -2.93 -23.53 0.86
C LYS A 100 -2.98 -22.08 0.42
N THR A 101 -3.05 -21.14 1.38
CA THR A 101 -3.09 -19.72 1.09
C THR A 101 -1.80 -19.24 0.40
N VAL A 102 -0.63 -19.71 0.86
CA VAL A 102 0.65 -19.40 0.22
C VAL A 102 0.73 -19.99 -1.18
N GLU A 103 0.29 -21.24 -1.39
CA GLU A 103 0.24 -21.87 -2.72
C GLU A 103 -0.66 -21.08 -3.69
N MET A 104 -1.83 -20.64 -3.25
CA MET A 104 -2.72 -19.80 -4.08
C MET A 104 -2.09 -18.44 -4.43
N LEU A 105 -1.45 -17.78 -3.46
CA LEU A 105 -0.73 -16.53 -3.71
C LEU A 105 0.43 -16.71 -4.69
N ASP A 106 1.16 -17.83 -4.61
CA ASP A 106 2.23 -18.17 -5.55
C ASP A 106 1.70 -18.42 -6.97
N GLU A 107 0.53 -19.06 -7.11
CA GLU A 107 -0.10 -19.23 -8.41
C GLU A 107 -0.53 -17.89 -9.03
N ILE A 108 -1.16 -17.03 -8.24
CA ILE A 108 -1.52 -15.66 -8.67
C ILE A 108 -0.25 -14.90 -9.08
N ARG A 109 0.77 -14.89 -8.22
CA ARG A 109 2.04 -14.19 -8.47
C ARG A 109 2.64 -14.61 -9.80
N LYS A 110 2.76 -15.92 -10.05
CA LYS A 110 3.32 -16.44 -11.30
C LYS A 110 2.56 -15.92 -12.52
N LYS A 111 1.23 -15.98 -12.49
CA LYS A 111 0.40 -15.49 -13.61
C LYS A 111 0.55 -13.97 -13.83
N VAL A 112 0.64 -13.20 -12.75
CA VAL A 112 0.86 -11.75 -12.78
C VAL A 112 2.23 -11.42 -13.39
N GLU A 113 3.29 -12.13 -12.95
CA GLU A 113 4.66 -11.97 -13.46
C GLU A 113 4.79 -12.41 -14.91
N ASP A 114 4.17 -13.52 -15.32
CA ASP A 114 4.13 -14.00 -16.71
C ASP A 114 3.45 -12.98 -17.64
N ALA A 115 2.52 -12.18 -17.13
CA ALA A 115 1.87 -11.08 -17.86
C ALA A 115 2.69 -9.77 -17.90
N GLY A 116 3.86 -9.74 -17.25
CA GLY A 116 4.79 -8.59 -17.25
C GLY A 116 4.58 -7.57 -16.15
N PHE A 117 3.83 -7.91 -15.10
CA PHE A 117 3.68 -7.10 -13.89
C PHE A 117 4.56 -7.64 -12.77
N ALA A 118 4.76 -6.84 -11.72
CA ALA A 118 5.27 -7.33 -10.45
C ALA A 118 4.10 -7.56 -9.48
N PHE A 119 4.20 -8.62 -8.67
CA PHE A 119 3.21 -8.93 -7.64
C PHE A 119 3.79 -8.65 -6.26
N LEU A 120 3.02 -7.96 -5.41
CA LEU A 120 3.36 -7.75 -4.00
C LEU A 120 2.16 -8.08 -3.12
N TYR A 121 2.46 -8.44 -1.89
CA TYR A 121 1.45 -8.54 -0.84
C TYR A 121 1.50 -7.30 0.06
N HIS A 122 0.33 -6.81 0.51
CA HIS A 122 0.22 -5.76 1.52
C HIS A 122 -0.29 -6.36 2.83
N ASN A 123 0.46 -6.15 3.91
CA ASN A 123 0.14 -6.68 5.22
C ASN A 123 -0.80 -5.79 6.02
N HIS A 124 -1.55 -6.45 6.91
CA HIS A 124 -2.16 -5.86 8.09
C HIS A 124 -1.46 -6.38 9.36
N ASN A 125 -2.07 -6.17 10.52
CA ASN A 125 -1.50 -6.62 11.78
C ASN A 125 -1.59 -8.14 11.99
N HIS A 126 -2.60 -8.79 11.45
CA HIS A 126 -2.84 -10.21 11.68
C HIS A 126 -1.81 -11.12 11.01
N GLU A 127 -1.17 -10.72 9.91
CA GLU A 127 -0.09 -11.49 9.30
C GLU A 127 1.19 -11.53 10.17
N PHE A 128 1.30 -10.63 11.12
CA PHE A 128 2.39 -10.64 12.11
C PHE A 128 2.08 -11.50 13.35
N VAL A 129 0.84 -11.99 13.49
CA VAL A 129 0.46 -12.89 14.59
C VAL A 129 0.78 -14.33 14.18
N PRO A 130 1.58 -15.07 14.98
CA PRO A 130 1.93 -16.44 14.65
C PRO A 130 0.70 -17.37 14.60
N VAL A 131 0.60 -18.17 13.54
CA VAL A 131 -0.31 -19.30 13.40
C VAL A 131 0.56 -20.56 13.47
N GLU A 132 0.30 -21.44 14.43
CA GLU A 132 1.12 -22.63 14.68
C GLU A 132 2.62 -22.36 14.82
N GLY A 133 2.99 -21.18 15.37
CA GLY A 133 4.37 -20.76 15.62
C GLY A 133 5.06 -20.09 14.42
N VAL A 134 4.40 -19.93 13.27
CA VAL A 134 4.91 -19.27 12.07
C VAL A 134 4.10 -18.01 11.79
N ARG A 135 4.75 -16.90 11.53
CA ARG A 135 4.04 -15.66 11.13
C ARG A 135 3.75 -15.71 9.62
N PRO A 136 2.51 -15.55 9.20
CA PRO A 136 2.16 -15.49 7.77
C PRO A 136 3.02 -14.50 6.99
N VAL A 137 3.30 -13.33 7.55
CA VAL A 137 4.11 -12.30 6.88
C VAL A 137 5.51 -12.80 6.50
N ASP A 138 6.12 -13.69 7.27
CA ASP A 138 7.48 -14.19 6.95
C ASP A 138 7.49 -15.09 5.70
N LEU A 139 6.40 -15.82 5.44
CA LEU A 139 6.24 -16.64 4.24
C LEU A 139 5.90 -15.79 3.01
N ILE A 140 5.07 -14.76 3.21
CA ILE A 140 4.65 -13.86 2.14
C ILE A 140 5.81 -12.95 1.72
N ALA A 141 6.56 -12.42 2.69
CA ALA A 141 7.64 -11.48 2.46
C ALA A 141 8.68 -12.02 1.48
N GLU A 142 8.96 -13.33 1.50
CA GLU A 142 9.85 -13.99 0.55
C GLU A 142 9.42 -13.83 -0.92
N LYS A 143 8.18 -13.45 -1.16
CA LYS A 143 7.58 -13.30 -2.49
C LYS A 143 7.45 -11.83 -2.95
N GLY A 144 7.78 -10.90 -2.08
CA GLY A 144 7.66 -9.45 -2.29
C GLY A 144 6.58 -8.79 -1.45
N LEU A 145 6.98 -7.76 -0.72
CA LEU A 145 6.11 -7.07 0.24
C LEU A 145 6.01 -5.57 -0.06
N LEU A 146 4.78 -5.08 -0.07
CA LEU A 146 4.44 -3.70 0.22
C LEU A 146 4.14 -3.62 1.72
N MET A 147 5.12 -3.19 2.51
CA MET A 147 5.01 -3.24 3.97
C MET A 147 4.25 -2.06 4.53
N ASP A 148 3.14 -2.32 5.22
CA ASP A 148 2.46 -1.32 6.04
C ASP A 148 3.13 -1.23 7.41
N VAL A 149 3.75 -0.09 7.67
CA VAL A 149 4.54 0.13 8.89
C VAL A 149 3.67 0.30 10.14
N PHE A 150 2.46 0.86 9.99
CA PHE A 150 1.53 1.05 11.10
C PHE A 150 0.95 -0.29 11.58
N TRP A 151 0.47 -1.11 10.66
CA TRP A 151 -0.10 -2.41 11.03
C TRP A 151 0.94 -3.36 11.60
N ALA A 152 2.19 -3.32 11.10
CA ALA A 152 3.30 -4.05 11.71
C ALA A 152 3.59 -3.55 13.14
N TRP A 153 3.56 -2.22 13.34
CA TRP A 153 3.74 -1.61 14.66
C TRP A 153 2.59 -1.95 15.63
N VAL A 154 1.33 -1.93 15.17
CA VAL A 154 0.16 -2.35 15.97
C VAL A 154 0.28 -3.80 16.44
N ALA A 155 0.87 -4.67 15.61
CA ALA A 155 1.15 -6.07 15.98
C ALA A 155 2.30 -6.21 16.99
N GLY A 156 2.93 -5.11 17.44
CA GLY A 156 4.03 -5.12 18.37
C GLY A 156 5.40 -5.45 17.77
N THR A 157 5.52 -5.38 16.43
CA THR A 157 6.79 -5.61 15.73
C THR A 157 7.71 -4.39 15.87
N ASP A 158 8.98 -4.63 16.12
CA ASP A 158 10.02 -3.61 15.91
C ASP A 158 10.22 -3.42 14.40
N VAL A 159 9.52 -2.41 13.86
CA VAL A 159 9.46 -2.13 12.42
C VAL A 159 10.84 -1.80 11.85
N VAL A 160 11.66 -1.03 12.61
CA VAL A 160 13.02 -0.66 12.18
C VAL A 160 13.89 -1.91 12.04
N LYS A 161 13.84 -2.78 13.06
CA LYS A 161 14.57 -4.05 13.02
C LYS A 161 14.07 -4.94 11.88
N TYR A 162 12.76 -5.06 11.69
CA TYR A 162 12.18 -5.89 10.64
C TYR A 162 12.62 -5.42 9.23
N ILE A 163 12.60 -4.12 8.98
CA ILE A 163 13.09 -3.53 7.73
C ILE A 163 14.58 -3.84 7.53
N CYS A 164 15.41 -3.69 8.56
CA CYS A 164 16.84 -4.00 8.45
C CYS A 164 17.12 -5.50 8.20
N ASP A 165 16.32 -6.39 8.79
CA ASP A 165 16.50 -7.83 8.66
C ASP A 165 15.93 -8.41 7.36
N ARG A 166 14.89 -7.78 6.78
CA ARG A 166 14.12 -8.33 5.66
C ARG A 166 13.99 -7.35 4.47
N GLY A 167 14.82 -6.31 4.45
CA GLY A 167 14.72 -5.25 3.45
C GLY A 167 14.78 -5.71 1.99
N GLU A 168 15.50 -6.79 1.71
CA GLU A 168 15.58 -7.41 0.38
C GLU A 168 14.23 -7.89 -0.17
N THR A 169 13.27 -8.18 0.71
CA THR A 169 11.94 -8.67 0.34
C THR A 169 10.90 -7.55 0.29
N ILE A 170 11.23 -6.36 0.80
CA ILE A 170 10.33 -5.21 0.85
C ILE A 170 10.58 -4.31 -0.36
N ARG A 171 9.57 -4.12 -1.19
CA ARG A 171 9.68 -3.25 -2.37
C ARG A 171 9.29 -1.81 -2.07
N PHE A 172 8.22 -1.60 -1.31
CA PHE A 172 7.70 -0.30 -0.93
C PHE A 172 7.24 -0.30 0.52
N LEU A 173 7.10 0.90 1.09
CA LEU A 173 6.44 1.11 2.37
C LEU A 173 5.12 1.84 2.18
N HIS A 174 4.05 1.32 2.80
CA HIS A 174 2.94 2.15 3.21
C HIS A 174 3.34 2.91 4.46
N VAL A 175 3.54 4.21 4.26
CA VAL A 175 3.82 5.14 5.36
C VAL A 175 2.49 5.54 5.96
N LYS A 176 2.18 4.95 7.10
CA LYS A 176 0.93 5.13 7.83
C LYS A 176 1.24 5.41 9.30
N ASP A 177 0.50 6.30 9.91
CA ASP A 177 0.63 6.67 11.32
C ASP A 177 -0.70 6.45 12.07
N GLY A 178 -0.61 6.31 13.37
CA GLY A 178 -1.79 6.11 14.20
C GLY A 178 -1.46 5.80 15.65
N ASN A 179 -2.51 5.45 16.39
CA ASN A 179 -2.46 5.14 17.81
C ASN A 179 -3.03 3.74 18.08
N LEU A 180 -2.57 3.10 19.14
CA LEU A 180 -3.21 1.88 19.64
C LEU A 180 -4.61 2.22 20.15
N LYS A 181 -5.58 1.40 19.75
CA LYS A 181 -6.98 1.58 20.15
C LYS A 181 -7.66 0.22 20.32
N LYS A 182 -7.69 -0.27 21.55
CA LYS A 182 -8.13 -1.63 21.90
C LYS A 182 -9.59 -1.94 21.56
N ASP A 183 -10.42 -0.91 21.44
CA ASP A 183 -11.86 -1.02 21.13
C ASP A 183 -12.14 -1.02 19.60
N THR A 184 -11.11 -1.07 18.76
CA THR A 184 -11.24 -1.29 17.32
C THR A 184 -10.94 -2.75 16.96
N PRO A 185 -11.53 -3.29 15.87
CA PRO A 185 -11.32 -4.68 15.46
C PRO A 185 -9.85 -5.06 15.22
N ARG A 186 -9.03 -4.09 14.80
CA ARG A 186 -7.61 -4.29 14.50
C ARG A 186 -6.66 -3.76 15.58
N GLY A 187 -7.17 -3.23 16.70
CA GLY A 187 -6.34 -2.73 17.81
C GLY A 187 -5.65 -1.39 17.56
N GLY A 188 -5.92 -0.73 16.44
CA GLY A 188 -5.34 0.55 16.07
C GLY A 188 -6.35 1.49 15.42
N LYS A 189 -6.05 2.80 15.43
CA LYS A 189 -6.75 3.83 14.66
C LYS A 189 -5.72 4.69 13.94
N ALA A 190 -5.82 4.76 12.61
CA ALA A 190 -4.94 5.56 11.78
C ALA A 190 -5.25 7.06 11.89
N CYS A 191 -4.27 7.89 11.56
CA CYS A 191 -4.39 9.35 11.52
C CYS A 191 -3.41 9.94 10.49
N ALA A 192 -3.46 11.26 10.30
CA ALA A 192 -2.46 11.96 9.48
C ALA A 192 -1.05 11.72 10.04
N LEU A 193 -0.07 11.66 9.16
CA LEU A 193 1.34 11.45 9.53
C LEU A 193 1.81 12.52 10.53
N GLY A 194 2.56 12.08 11.52
CA GLY A 194 3.06 12.95 12.61
C GLY A 194 2.03 13.25 13.70
N ARG A 195 0.84 12.68 13.63
CA ARG A 195 -0.20 12.81 14.65
C ARG A 195 -0.39 11.56 15.50
N GLY A 196 0.27 10.47 15.12
CA GLY A 196 0.28 9.20 15.84
C GLY A 196 1.57 8.95 16.62
N LEU A 197 1.81 7.67 16.91
CA LEU A 197 2.92 7.21 17.73
C LEU A 197 3.91 6.34 16.95
N VAL A 198 3.70 6.10 15.66
CA VAL A 198 4.63 5.33 14.84
C VAL A 198 5.94 6.12 14.69
N PRO A 199 7.11 5.52 14.93
CA PRO A 199 8.40 6.22 14.85
C PRO A 199 8.85 6.42 13.39
N LEU A 200 8.04 7.19 12.61
CA LEU A 200 8.18 7.34 11.16
C LEU A 200 9.58 7.79 10.72
N GLU A 201 10.16 8.77 11.39
CA GLU A 201 11.50 9.26 11.04
C GLU A 201 12.55 8.15 11.07
N LYS A 202 12.55 7.32 12.14
CA LYS A 202 13.48 6.18 12.28
C LYS A 202 13.22 5.12 11.21
N ILE A 203 11.96 4.87 10.90
CA ILE A 203 11.54 3.89 9.89
C ILE A 203 12.02 4.32 8.51
N LEU A 204 11.75 5.57 8.11
CA LEU A 204 12.17 6.10 6.80
C LEU A 204 13.70 6.18 6.68
N GLN A 205 14.40 6.53 7.75
CA GLN A 205 15.87 6.48 7.79
C GLN A 205 16.41 5.06 7.61
N ALA A 206 15.81 4.06 8.27
CA ALA A 206 16.19 2.66 8.10
C ALA A 206 15.96 2.18 6.67
N ALA A 207 14.80 2.48 6.10
CA ALA A 207 14.43 2.12 4.74
C ALA A 207 15.44 2.70 3.72
N ARG A 208 15.78 3.97 3.82
CA ARG A 208 16.77 4.63 2.93
C ARG A 208 18.16 3.99 3.03
N ARG A 209 18.59 3.60 4.23
CA ARG A 209 19.92 2.97 4.44
C ARG A 209 20.08 1.65 3.68
N ILE A 210 18.98 0.96 3.41
CA ILE A 210 18.97 -0.34 2.72
C ILE A 210 18.44 -0.24 1.29
N GLY A 211 18.22 0.99 0.77
CA GLY A 211 17.82 1.25 -0.61
C GLY A 211 16.33 1.10 -0.89
N ILE A 212 15.47 1.15 0.13
CA ILE A 212 14.01 1.27 -0.03
C ILE A 212 13.67 2.76 0.07
N ASP A 213 13.88 3.49 -1.02
CA ASP A 213 13.73 4.95 -1.05
C ASP A 213 13.18 5.52 -2.36
N ASP A 214 12.85 4.67 -3.32
CA ASP A 214 12.24 5.11 -4.59
C ASP A 214 10.88 5.77 -4.36
N TRP A 215 10.00 5.05 -3.65
CA TRP A 215 8.63 5.45 -3.38
C TRP A 215 8.22 5.20 -1.93
N PHE A 216 7.65 6.22 -1.31
CA PHE A 216 6.91 6.11 -0.06
C PHE A 216 5.44 6.41 -0.33
N ILE A 217 4.56 5.47 0.02
CA ILE A 217 3.14 5.55 -0.29
C ILE A 217 2.37 5.86 1.00
N TYR A 218 1.75 7.03 1.05
CA TYR A 218 0.90 7.41 2.18
C TYR A 218 -0.42 6.65 2.15
N GLU A 219 -0.81 6.08 3.28
CA GLU A 219 -2.14 5.51 3.48
C GLU A 219 -2.73 5.86 4.84
N ASN A 220 -4.06 6.08 4.87
CA ASN A 220 -4.84 6.33 6.09
C ASN A 220 -6.24 5.71 5.98
N ASP A 221 -6.51 4.71 6.85
CA ASP A 221 -7.78 3.99 6.84
C ASP A 221 -8.93 4.74 7.53
N ASP A 222 -8.64 5.73 8.35
CA ASP A 222 -9.61 6.37 9.26
C ASP A 222 -9.79 7.87 8.99
N SER A 223 -9.60 8.31 7.75
CA SER A 223 -9.65 9.74 7.42
C SER A 223 -11.09 10.28 7.38
N GLU A 224 -11.39 11.27 8.21
CA GLU A 224 -12.66 12.02 8.19
C GLU A 224 -12.60 13.26 7.28
N ASN A 225 -11.41 13.89 7.17
CA ASN A 225 -11.10 15.03 6.28
C ASN A 225 -9.93 14.62 5.38
N SER A 226 -10.19 13.69 4.47
CA SER A 226 -9.13 12.98 3.75
C SER A 226 -8.16 13.89 3.00
N ALA A 227 -8.69 14.88 2.28
CA ALA A 227 -7.88 15.82 1.53
C ALA A 227 -6.95 16.68 2.41
N GLU A 228 -7.43 17.15 3.56
CA GLU A 228 -6.64 17.93 4.52
C GLU A 228 -5.54 17.06 5.14
N GLN A 229 -5.90 15.84 5.55
CA GLN A 229 -4.94 14.90 6.15
C GLN A 229 -3.89 14.45 5.16
N ALA A 230 -4.26 14.18 3.90
CA ALA A 230 -3.32 13.84 2.84
C ALA A 230 -2.34 14.99 2.54
N ARG A 231 -2.82 16.24 2.51
CA ARG A 231 -1.96 17.42 2.33
C ARG A 231 -0.96 17.57 3.48
N ALA A 232 -1.42 17.54 4.72
CA ALA A 232 -0.57 17.66 5.90
C ALA A 232 0.47 16.52 5.95
N SER A 233 0.08 15.32 5.52
CA SER A 233 0.98 14.16 5.46
C SER A 233 2.05 14.31 4.38
N LEU A 234 1.72 14.87 3.21
CA LEU A 234 2.68 15.16 2.16
C LEU A 234 3.70 16.21 2.62
N GLU A 235 3.24 17.28 3.28
CA GLU A 235 4.12 18.32 3.85
C GLU A 235 5.12 17.71 4.85
N LEU A 236 4.67 16.80 5.71
CA LEU A 236 5.56 16.08 6.62
C LEU A 236 6.57 15.21 5.87
N LEU A 237 6.14 14.43 4.88
CA LEU A 237 7.04 13.60 4.07
C LEU A 237 8.14 14.43 3.41
N HIS A 238 7.81 15.56 2.81
CA HIS A 238 8.81 16.49 2.27
C HIS A 238 9.77 17.00 3.34
N SER A 239 9.28 17.32 4.54
CA SER A 239 10.14 17.79 5.63
C SER A 239 11.12 16.72 6.13
N LEU A 240 10.74 15.44 6.05
CA LEU A 240 11.57 14.29 6.44
C LEU A 240 12.54 13.85 5.33
N ASP A 241 12.31 14.24 4.08
CA ASP A 241 13.16 13.87 2.94
C ASP A 241 14.41 14.80 2.79
N ILE A 242 14.38 15.96 3.41
CA ILE A 242 15.46 16.98 3.32
C ILE A 242 16.64 16.68 4.28
N ARG A 243 16.53 15.68 5.17
CA ARG A 243 17.53 15.41 6.22
C ARG A 243 18.45 14.25 5.92
#